data_9d4e83f8e95f9be37c3757dc0408444a
#
_entry.id   9d4e83f8e95f9be37c3757dc0408444a
#
_cell.length_a   1.000
_cell.length_b   1.000
_cell.length_c   1.000
_cell.angle_alpha   90.00
_cell.angle_beta   90.00
_cell.angle_gamma   90.00
#
_symmetry.space_group_name_H-M   'P 1'
#
loop_
_entity.id
_entity.type
_entity.pdbx_description
1 polymer ?
#
loop_
_entity_poly.entity_id
_entity_poly.type
_entity_poly.pdbx_seq_one_letter_code
_entity_poly.pdbx_strand_id
1 'polypeptide(L)'
;MHINEELFQREDFKRNLKAYEEAMKTGKTVFMDIDDMTDIIDYYNYDGRIDDANAMADYALSLYPGAIGPHVFKARQAIANDNIDEAKAQCEAIDDKSDIDYFYLRTELEIAQMNYEESEKMIKEAFKTIEDREDKENFLLDIGALYVDYNAIDLGEKWLDKMEDKENKERLELISRILCNRSEYDEAAKILETLIDKNPFIYRYWNTLGLIHMCRNDFDECRNCAEYSLAIHPDNTDGIWCLAKAMVGQGEIKGALATFEKFLQIMPNCAKAELEIGSCLVQLD
;
A
#
# COMPACT_ATOMS: atom_id res chain seq x y z
N MET A 1 1.14 5.85 3.76
CA MET A 1 2.29 6.59 3.22
C MET A 1 2.20 6.56 1.70
N HIS A 2 1.97 7.70 1.05
CA HIS A 2 1.91 7.76 -0.42
C HIS A 2 3.34 7.65 -0.96
N ILE A 3 3.63 6.53 -1.64
CA ILE A 3 4.90 6.38 -2.36
C ILE A 3 4.85 7.32 -3.57
N ASN A 4 5.80 8.24 -3.63
CA ASN A 4 5.91 9.19 -4.73
C ASN A 4 6.64 8.52 -5.91
N GLU A 5 5.88 7.83 -6.78
CA GLU A 5 6.44 7.17 -7.97
C GLU A 5 7.20 8.13 -8.90
N GLU A 6 6.87 9.44 -8.88
CA GLU A 6 7.59 10.46 -9.65
C GLU A 6 9.03 10.63 -9.17
N LEU A 7 9.30 10.43 -7.88
CA LEU A 7 10.64 10.47 -7.31
C LEU A 7 11.55 9.43 -8.00
N PHE A 8 11.06 8.21 -8.21
CA PHE A 8 11.83 7.13 -8.81
C PHE A 8 12.14 7.35 -10.31
N GLN A 9 11.48 8.31 -10.95
CA GLN A 9 11.76 8.71 -12.33
C GLN A 9 12.83 9.81 -12.43
N ARG A 10 13.19 10.46 -11.33
CA ARG A 10 14.17 11.56 -11.31
C ARG A 10 15.57 11.07 -11.62
N GLU A 11 16.35 11.89 -12.34
CA GLU A 11 17.71 11.54 -12.77
C GLU A 11 18.72 11.47 -11.61
N ASP A 12 18.51 12.27 -10.55
CA ASP A 12 19.33 12.23 -9.34
C ASP A 12 19.11 10.91 -8.59
N PHE A 13 17.86 10.47 -8.41
CA PHE A 13 17.54 9.17 -7.83
C PHE A 13 18.18 8.01 -8.62
N LYS A 14 17.97 7.96 -9.95
CA LYS A 14 18.54 6.91 -10.81
C LYS A 14 20.05 6.84 -10.73
N ARG A 15 20.72 7.99 -10.66
CA ARG A 15 22.17 8.08 -10.48
C ARG A 15 22.60 7.51 -9.14
N ASN A 16 21.91 7.85 -8.04
CA ASN A 16 22.23 7.39 -6.70
C ASN A 16 22.00 5.89 -6.56
N LEU A 17 20.89 5.36 -7.07
CA LEU A 17 20.56 3.94 -7.12
C LEU A 17 21.68 3.17 -7.87
N LYS A 18 22.06 3.63 -9.07
CA LYS A 18 23.13 3.01 -9.85
C LYS A 18 24.48 3.02 -9.12
N ALA A 19 24.82 4.13 -8.47
CA ALA A 19 26.06 4.25 -7.71
C ALA A 19 26.10 3.24 -6.54
N TYR A 20 24.98 3.08 -5.83
CA TYR A 20 24.86 2.08 -4.78
C TYR A 20 25.00 0.65 -5.32
N GLU A 21 24.25 0.28 -6.37
CA GLU A 21 24.33 -1.06 -6.96
C GLU A 21 25.73 -1.41 -7.49
N GLU A 22 26.43 -0.46 -8.09
CA GLU A 22 27.82 -0.63 -8.53
C GLU A 22 28.79 -0.81 -7.36
N ALA A 23 28.57 -0.06 -6.28
CA ALA A 23 29.39 -0.18 -5.07
C ALA A 23 29.21 -1.57 -4.43
N MET A 24 27.98 -2.04 -4.30
CA MET A 24 27.68 -3.37 -3.74
C MET A 24 28.32 -4.50 -4.58
N LYS A 25 28.25 -4.42 -5.92
CA LYS A 25 28.89 -5.41 -6.81
C LYS A 25 30.41 -5.42 -6.71
N THR A 26 31.02 -4.29 -6.39
CA THR A 26 32.51 -4.14 -6.37
C THR A 26 33.11 -4.17 -4.97
N GLY A 27 32.27 -4.28 -3.93
CA GLY A 27 32.69 -4.22 -2.52
C GLY A 27 33.25 -2.86 -2.11
N LYS A 28 32.87 -1.78 -2.79
CA LYS A 28 33.26 -0.42 -2.49
C LYS A 28 32.24 0.27 -1.62
N THR A 29 32.72 1.20 -0.78
CA THR A 29 31.83 2.08 -0.03
C THR A 29 31.36 3.23 -0.93
N VAL A 30 30.07 3.53 -0.88
CA VAL A 30 29.48 4.73 -1.50
C VAL A 30 28.95 5.63 -0.39
N PHE A 31 29.26 6.93 -0.45
CA PHE A 31 28.71 7.91 0.47
C PHE A 31 27.62 8.68 -0.25
N MET A 32 26.44 8.74 0.37
CA MET A 32 25.30 9.56 -0.06
C MET A 32 24.54 10.02 1.18
N ASP A 33 23.69 11.02 1.02
CA ASP A 33 22.89 11.53 2.11
C ASP A 33 21.87 10.49 2.57
N ILE A 34 21.46 10.58 3.84
CA ILE A 34 20.56 9.61 4.43
C ILE A 34 19.19 9.60 3.74
N ASP A 35 18.72 10.75 3.26
CA ASP A 35 17.47 10.87 2.52
C ASP A 35 17.53 10.09 1.19
N ASP A 36 18.63 10.22 0.44
CA ASP A 36 18.87 9.43 -0.77
C ASP A 36 18.89 7.92 -0.50
N MET A 37 19.45 7.51 0.64
CA MET A 37 19.47 6.10 1.06
C MET A 37 18.08 5.61 1.41
N THR A 38 17.28 6.44 2.10
CA THR A 38 15.89 6.14 2.44
C THR A 38 15.04 6.01 1.18
N ASP A 39 15.21 6.89 0.21
CA ASP A 39 14.54 6.80 -1.10
C ASP A 39 14.84 5.47 -1.83
N ILE A 40 16.09 4.97 -1.73
CA ILE A 40 16.46 3.67 -2.32
C ILE A 40 15.83 2.51 -1.54
N ILE A 41 15.73 2.59 -0.22
CA ILE A 41 15.01 1.59 0.60
C ILE A 41 13.54 1.54 0.17
N ASP A 42 12.89 2.69 0.05
CA ASP A 42 11.49 2.80 -0.34
C ASP A 42 11.26 2.27 -1.76
N TYR A 43 12.17 2.56 -2.69
CA TYR A 43 12.13 2.02 -4.05
C TYR A 43 12.19 0.50 -4.07
N TYR A 44 13.16 -0.12 -3.38
CA TYR A 44 13.28 -1.57 -3.33
C TYR A 44 12.07 -2.22 -2.65
N ASN A 45 11.56 -1.58 -1.59
CA ASN A 45 10.36 -2.04 -0.91
C ASN A 45 9.13 -1.99 -1.83
N TYR A 46 8.97 -0.90 -2.60
CA TYR A 46 7.90 -0.73 -3.58
C TYR A 46 7.99 -1.77 -4.72
N ASP A 47 9.19 -2.05 -5.21
CA ASP A 47 9.46 -3.05 -6.25
C ASP A 47 9.37 -4.51 -5.73
N GLY A 48 9.06 -4.70 -4.45
CA GLY A 48 8.97 -6.02 -3.80
C GLY A 48 10.33 -6.69 -3.54
N ARG A 49 11.43 -5.97 -3.72
CA ARG A 49 12.82 -6.42 -3.50
C ARG A 49 13.21 -6.26 -2.03
N ILE A 50 12.51 -6.96 -1.15
CA ILE A 50 12.64 -6.79 0.31
C ILE A 50 14.06 -7.09 0.82
N ASP A 51 14.74 -8.08 0.25
CA ASP A 51 16.13 -8.40 0.64
C ASP A 51 17.09 -7.26 0.30
N ASP A 52 16.93 -6.62 -0.87
CA ASP A 52 17.72 -5.45 -1.27
C ASP A 52 17.40 -4.23 -0.41
N ALA A 53 16.13 -4.02 -0.06
CA ALA A 53 15.71 -2.97 0.86
C ALA A 53 16.34 -3.16 2.26
N ASN A 54 16.34 -4.39 2.78
CA ASN A 54 17.00 -4.72 4.05
C ASN A 54 18.51 -4.49 3.98
N ALA A 55 19.16 -4.92 2.91
CA ALA A 55 20.61 -4.71 2.72
C ALA A 55 20.96 -3.21 2.67
N MET A 56 20.12 -2.41 1.99
CA MET A 56 20.30 -0.95 1.96
C MET A 56 20.06 -0.31 3.32
N ALA A 57 19.04 -0.74 4.07
CA ALA A 57 18.78 -0.25 5.42
C ALA A 57 19.93 -0.57 6.37
N ASP A 58 20.49 -1.80 6.33
CA ASP A 58 21.66 -2.18 7.13
C ASP A 58 22.88 -1.34 6.76
N TYR A 59 23.08 -1.09 5.47
CA TYR A 59 24.18 -0.24 5.01
C TYR A 59 24.01 1.20 5.52
N ALA A 60 22.81 1.78 5.38
CA ALA A 60 22.49 3.12 5.87
C ALA A 60 22.73 3.24 7.39
N LEU A 61 22.26 2.28 8.19
CA LEU A 61 22.46 2.27 9.64
C LEU A 61 23.92 2.04 10.07
N SER A 62 24.74 1.41 9.21
CA SER A 62 26.18 1.31 9.46
C SER A 62 26.89 2.66 9.39
N LEU A 63 26.35 3.61 8.62
CA LEU A 63 26.87 4.97 8.45
C LEU A 63 26.18 5.99 9.35
N TYR A 64 24.86 5.82 9.56
CA TYR A 64 23.96 6.71 10.30
C TYR A 64 23.14 5.91 11.32
N PRO A 65 23.71 5.49 12.45
CA PRO A 65 23.09 4.52 13.36
C PRO A 65 21.74 4.94 13.96
N GLY A 66 21.46 6.23 14.06
CA GLY A 66 20.20 6.76 14.63
C GLY A 66 19.25 7.32 13.57
N ALA A 67 19.47 7.04 12.29
CA ALA A 67 18.69 7.59 11.20
C ALA A 67 17.25 7.05 11.19
N ILE A 68 16.27 7.94 10.99
CA ILE A 68 14.85 7.61 11.11
C ILE A 68 14.35 6.70 9.99
N GLY A 69 14.58 7.02 8.72
CA GLY A 69 14.04 6.29 7.58
C GLY A 69 14.34 4.79 7.60
N PRO A 70 15.62 4.35 7.72
CA PRO A 70 15.97 2.93 7.80
C PRO A 70 15.38 2.23 9.02
N HIS A 71 15.29 2.91 10.18
CA HIS A 71 14.66 2.34 11.38
C HIS A 71 13.16 2.18 11.21
N VAL A 72 12.47 3.16 10.61
CA VAL A 72 11.04 3.08 10.29
C VAL A 72 10.77 1.89 9.36
N PHE A 73 11.55 1.73 8.29
CA PHE A 73 11.44 0.58 7.39
C PHE A 73 11.59 -0.74 8.15
N LYS A 74 12.66 -0.90 8.95
CA LYS A 74 12.91 -2.14 9.71
C LYS A 74 11.83 -2.41 10.76
N ALA A 75 11.36 -1.38 11.45
CA ALA A 75 10.28 -1.50 12.42
C ALA A 75 8.99 -2.00 11.75
N ARG A 76 8.63 -1.46 10.59
CA ARG A 76 7.46 -1.90 9.83
C ARG A 76 7.60 -3.33 9.33
N GLN A 77 8.78 -3.73 8.86
CA GLN A 77 9.05 -5.14 8.52
C GLN A 77 8.89 -6.06 9.75
N ALA A 78 9.36 -5.63 10.91
CA ALA A 78 9.21 -6.38 12.15
C ALA A 78 7.73 -6.50 12.57
N ILE A 79 6.94 -5.42 12.47
CA ILE A 79 5.49 -5.45 12.71
C ILE A 79 4.80 -6.43 11.76
N ALA A 80 5.11 -6.38 10.47
CA ALA A 80 4.53 -7.27 9.45
C ALA A 80 4.83 -8.74 9.73
N ASN A 81 5.95 -9.04 10.40
CA ASN A 81 6.35 -10.38 10.83
C ASN A 81 5.91 -10.73 12.27
N ASP A 82 5.02 -9.94 12.87
CA ASP A 82 4.53 -10.08 14.26
C ASP A 82 5.65 -10.05 15.31
N ASN A 83 6.77 -9.40 15.00
CA ASN A 83 7.92 -9.24 15.91
C ASN A 83 7.91 -7.85 16.55
N ILE A 84 6.98 -7.65 17.49
CA ILE A 84 6.77 -6.35 18.15
C ILE A 84 7.99 -5.91 19.00
N ASP A 85 8.72 -6.85 19.58
CA ASP A 85 9.91 -6.51 20.40
C ASP A 85 11.02 -5.91 19.50
N GLU A 86 11.26 -6.47 18.34
CA GLU A 86 12.19 -5.91 17.37
C GLU A 86 11.72 -4.54 16.85
N ALA A 87 10.43 -4.40 16.54
CA ALA A 87 9.88 -3.13 16.10
C ALA A 87 10.06 -2.02 17.15
N LYS A 88 9.88 -2.34 18.44
CA LYS A 88 10.17 -1.42 19.55
C LYS A 88 11.65 -1.07 19.64
N ALA A 89 12.53 -2.06 19.47
CA ALA A 89 13.97 -1.82 19.51
C ALA A 89 14.41 -0.88 18.38
N GLN A 90 13.87 -1.06 17.17
CA GLN A 90 14.12 -0.16 16.04
C GLN A 90 13.61 1.26 16.33
N CYS A 91 12.40 1.40 16.87
CA CYS A 91 11.82 2.69 17.24
C CYS A 91 12.67 3.41 18.31
N GLU A 92 13.14 2.71 19.33
CA GLU A 92 13.96 3.30 20.40
C GLU A 92 15.36 3.73 19.92
N ALA A 93 15.87 3.11 18.86
CA ALA A 93 17.17 3.44 18.27
C ALA A 93 17.17 4.74 17.44
N ILE A 94 16.02 5.32 17.16
CA ILE A 94 15.90 6.60 16.45
C ILE A 94 16.39 7.74 17.36
N ASP A 95 17.32 8.56 16.85
CA ASP A 95 17.90 9.67 17.60
C ASP A 95 16.93 10.86 17.72
N ASP A 96 16.34 11.28 16.63
CA ASP A 96 15.40 12.42 16.60
C ASP A 96 13.97 11.97 16.91
N LYS A 97 13.61 12.05 18.19
CA LYS A 97 12.25 11.71 18.67
C LYS A 97 11.24 12.85 18.50
N SER A 98 11.66 14.00 17.96
CA SER A 98 10.76 15.11 17.62
C SER A 98 10.24 15.07 16.20
N ASP A 99 10.81 14.19 15.37
CA ASP A 99 10.40 14.00 13.98
C ASP A 99 8.99 13.42 13.88
N ILE A 100 8.25 13.84 12.86
CA ILE A 100 6.88 13.39 12.63
C ILE A 100 6.82 11.89 12.28
N ASP A 101 7.81 11.35 11.59
CA ASP A 101 7.86 9.93 11.26
C ASP A 101 8.07 9.05 12.49
N TYR A 102 8.83 9.55 13.49
CA TYR A 102 8.91 8.88 14.79
C TYR A 102 7.55 8.85 15.50
N PHE A 103 6.80 9.96 15.45
CA PHE A 103 5.44 10.00 16.02
C PHE A 103 4.53 8.99 15.33
N TYR A 104 4.53 8.94 13.98
CA TYR A 104 3.72 7.99 13.24
C TYR A 104 4.12 6.54 13.56
N LEU A 105 5.41 6.22 13.59
CA LEU A 105 5.89 4.89 13.94
C LEU A 105 5.46 4.47 15.37
N ARG A 106 5.59 5.37 16.34
CA ARG A 106 5.12 5.13 17.70
C ARG A 106 3.62 4.85 17.76
N THR A 107 2.84 5.65 17.04
CA THR A 107 1.39 5.48 16.96
C THR A 107 1.03 4.16 16.28
N GLU A 108 1.73 3.81 15.21
CA GLU A 108 1.60 2.54 14.49
C GLU A 108 1.87 1.34 15.39
N LEU A 109 2.91 1.39 16.21
CA LEU A 109 3.23 0.36 17.22
C LEU A 109 2.11 0.15 18.24
N GLU A 110 1.48 1.22 18.73
CA GLU A 110 0.35 1.09 19.66
C GLU A 110 -0.88 0.49 18.96
N ILE A 111 -1.15 0.89 17.70
CA ILE A 111 -2.25 0.35 16.90
C ILE A 111 -2.02 -1.15 16.62
N ALA A 112 -0.81 -1.53 16.20
CA ALA A 112 -0.46 -2.93 15.92
C ALA A 112 -0.64 -3.85 17.14
N GLN A 113 -0.44 -3.31 18.35
CA GLN A 113 -0.70 -4.01 19.61
C GLN A 113 -2.16 -3.90 20.09
N MET A 114 -3.06 -3.27 19.31
CA MET A 114 -4.45 -2.98 19.69
C MET A 114 -4.60 -2.06 20.92
N ASN A 115 -3.57 -1.29 21.25
CA ASN A 115 -3.58 -0.31 22.36
C ASN A 115 -4.26 0.99 21.91
N TYR A 116 -5.51 0.90 21.49
CA TYR A 116 -6.24 2.03 20.87
C TYR A 116 -6.44 3.22 21.82
N GLU A 117 -6.51 3.00 23.13
CA GLU A 117 -6.63 4.12 24.09
C GLU A 117 -5.38 4.99 24.11
N GLU A 118 -4.20 4.39 24.09
CA GLU A 118 -2.94 5.13 24.11
C GLU A 118 -2.67 5.79 22.73
N SER A 119 -2.90 5.07 21.62
CA SER A 119 -2.79 5.68 20.29
C SER A 119 -3.73 6.88 20.12
N GLU A 120 -5.00 6.76 20.53
CA GLU A 120 -5.97 7.86 20.50
C GLU A 120 -5.55 9.07 21.37
N LYS A 121 -4.93 8.81 22.53
CA LYS A 121 -4.42 9.88 23.41
C LYS A 121 -3.25 10.61 22.73
N MET A 122 -2.27 9.87 22.21
CA MET A 122 -1.12 10.44 21.49
C MET A 122 -1.58 11.30 20.31
N ILE A 123 -2.49 10.78 19.49
CA ILE A 123 -3.02 11.47 18.32
C ILE A 123 -3.76 12.76 18.72
N LYS A 124 -4.60 12.71 19.77
CA LYS A 124 -5.32 13.90 20.26
C LYS A 124 -4.39 14.97 20.82
N GLU A 125 -3.29 14.58 21.43
CA GLU A 125 -2.28 15.52 21.93
C GLU A 125 -1.54 16.18 20.77
N ALA A 126 -1.07 15.40 19.79
CA ALA A 126 -0.41 15.91 18.60
C ALA A 126 -1.33 16.82 17.76
N PHE A 127 -2.58 16.42 17.53
CA PHE A 127 -3.54 17.20 16.75
C PHE A 127 -3.78 18.62 17.32
N LYS A 128 -3.67 18.80 18.65
CA LYS A 128 -3.84 20.12 19.30
C LYS A 128 -2.69 21.07 19.00
N THR A 129 -1.52 20.57 18.66
CA THR A 129 -0.33 21.38 18.41
C THR A 129 -0.23 21.86 16.96
N ILE A 130 -0.99 21.26 16.07
CA ILE A 130 -1.01 21.64 14.65
C ILE A 130 -1.86 22.90 14.51
N GLU A 131 -1.30 23.99 13.98
CA GLU A 131 -2.01 25.26 13.81
C GLU A 131 -2.53 25.43 12.39
N ASP A 132 -1.72 25.05 11.39
CA ASP A 132 -2.06 25.18 9.99
C ASP A 132 -3.23 24.27 9.58
N ARG A 133 -4.07 24.77 8.67
CA ARG A 133 -5.26 24.05 8.22
C ARG A 133 -4.90 22.87 7.30
N GLU A 134 -3.98 23.09 6.38
CA GLU A 134 -3.55 22.06 5.44
C GLU A 134 -2.83 20.92 6.17
N ASP A 135 -1.97 21.26 7.13
CA ASP A 135 -1.29 20.27 7.99
C ASP A 135 -2.31 19.48 8.82
N LYS A 136 -3.39 20.10 9.30
CA LYS A 136 -4.48 19.38 9.99
C LYS A 136 -5.18 18.39 9.10
N GLU A 137 -5.52 18.77 7.87
CA GLU A 137 -6.18 17.89 6.91
C GLU A 137 -5.27 16.70 6.56
N ASN A 138 -3.99 16.96 6.28
CA ASN A 138 -3.01 15.89 6.01
C ASN A 138 -2.84 14.95 7.20
N PHE A 139 -2.71 15.48 8.41
CA PHE A 139 -2.63 14.68 9.62
C PHE A 139 -3.87 13.79 9.83
N LEU A 140 -5.07 14.33 9.63
CA LEU A 140 -6.31 13.56 9.75
C LEU A 140 -6.39 12.42 8.73
N LEU A 141 -5.93 12.70 7.51
CA LEU A 141 -5.84 11.72 6.44
C LEU A 141 -4.87 10.58 6.78
N ASP A 142 -3.65 10.93 7.21
CA ASP A 142 -2.61 9.96 7.59
C ASP A 142 -3.06 9.05 8.75
N ILE A 143 -3.66 9.66 9.78
CA ILE A 143 -4.19 8.90 10.92
C ILE A 143 -5.35 8.01 10.50
N GLY A 144 -6.25 8.52 9.65
CA GLY A 144 -7.33 7.73 9.09
C GLY A 144 -6.83 6.53 8.30
N ALA A 145 -5.84 6.74 7.43
CA ALA A 145 -5.20 5.70 6.65
C ALA A 145 -4.54 4.65 7.55
N LEU A 146 -3.81 5.10 8.57
CA LEU A 146 -3.11 4.21 9.51
C LEU A 146 -4.10 3.25 10.21
N TYR A 147 -5.20 3.75 10.76
CA TYR A 147 -6.21 2.89 11.37
C TYR A 147 -6.87 1.94 10.38
N VAL A 148 -7.16 2.40 9.16
CA VAL A 148 -7.75 1.56 8.10
C VAL A 148 -6.80 0.43 7.68
N ASP A 149 -5.50 0.70 7.57
CA ASP A 149 -4.48 -0.28 7.20
C ASP A 149 -4.33 -1.39 8.27
N TYR A 150 -4.57 -1.07 9.54
CA TYR A 150 -4.61 -2.03 10.64
C TYR A 150 -6.01 -2.59 10.93
N ASN A 151 -6.94 -2.44 10.00
CA ASN A 151 -8.33 -2.94 10.11
C ASN A 151 -9.12 -2.39 11.31
N ALA A 152 -8.68 -1.27 11.89
CA ALA A 152 -9.40 -0.53 12.93
C ALA A 152 -10.37 0.48 12.29
N ILE A 153 -11.28 -0.03 11.46
CA ILE A 153 -12.11 0.69 10.50
C ILE A 153 -12.90 1.85 11.14
N ASP A 154 -13.55 1.59 12.28
CA ASP A 154 -14.40 2.61 12.96
C ASP A 154 -13.56 3.78 13.51
N LEU A 155 -12.32 3.51 13.93
CA LEU A 155 -11.39 4.56 14.36
C LEU A 155 -10.87 5.36 13.17
N GLY A 156 -10.55 4.70 12.06
CA GLY A 156 -10.15 5.35 10.82
C GLY A 156 -11.23 6.32 10.34
N GLU A 157 -12.46 5.85 10.20
CA GLU A 157 -13.60 6.69 9.79
C GLU A 157 -13.81 7.88 10.74
N LYS A 158 -13.77 7.66 12.05
CA LYS A 158 -13.91 8.71 13.07
C LYS A 158 -12.89 9.85 12.90
N TRP A 159 -11.66 9.54 12.48
CA TRP A 159 -10.64 10.56 12.23
C TRP A 159 -10.84 11.24 10.87
N LEU A 160 -11.16 10.49 9.81
CA LEU A 160 -11.50 11.02 8.49
C LEU A 160 -12.74 11.93 8.54
N ASP A 161 -13.68 11.67 9.45
CA ASP A 161 -14.88 12.51 9.60
C ASP A 161 -14.62 13.89 10.19
N LYS A 162 -13.44 14.14 10.75
CA LYS A 162 -13.04 15.47 11.22
C LYS A 162 -12.48 16.34 10.11
N MET A 163 -12.10 15.78 8.97
CA MET A 163 -11.65 16.56 7.81
C MET A 163 -12.76 17.50 7.35
N GLU A 164 -12.41 18.73 7.00
CA GLU A 164 -13.35 19.71 6.45
C GLU A 164 -13.64 19.45 4.97
N ASP A 165 -12.57 19.10 4.20
CA ASP A 165 -12.72 18.75 2.79
C ASP A 165 -13.19 17.30 2.63
N LYS A 166 -14.51 17.15 2.51
CA LYS A 166 -15.15 15.84 2.29
C LYS A 166 -14.95 15.30 0.87
N GLU A 167 -14.57 16.16 -0.08
CA GLU A 167 -14.31 15.83 -1.48
C GLU A 167 -12.82 15.56 -1.78
N ASN A 168 -11.98 15.64 -0.75
CA ASN A 168 -10.58 15.27 -0.86
C ASN A 168 -10.45 13.86 -1.45
N LYS A 169 -9.62 13.72 -2.48
CA LYS A 169 -9.47 12.50 -3.27
C LYS A 169 -9.02 11.32 -2.41
N GLU A 170 -7.99 11.52 -1.64
CA GLU A 170 -7.38 10.51 -0.78
C GLU A 170 -8.34 10.07 0.33
N ARG A 171 -9.12 11.00 0.88
CA ARG A 171 -10.19 10.70 1.80
C ARG A 171 -11.25 9.82 1.15
N LEU A 172 -11.71 10.15 -0.05
CA LEU A 172 -12.72 9.36 -0.78
C LEU A 172 -12.19 7.94 -1.09
N GLU A 173 -10.92 7.80 -1.42
CA GLU A 173 -10.28 6.49 -1.60
C GLU A 173 -10.35 5.65 -0.31
N LEU A 174 -10.01 6.24 0.85
CA LEU A 174 -10.08 5.55 2.14
C LEU A 174 -11.52 5.22 2.54
N ILE A 175 -12.48 6.13 2.33
CA ILE A 175 -13.90 5.87 2.61
C ILE A 175 -14.42 4.74 1.71
N SER A 176 -14.03 4.68 0.43
CA SER A 176 -14.42 3.56 -0.43
C SER A 176 -13.90 2.21 0.08
N ARG A 177 -12.66 2.17 0.62
CA ARG A 177 -12.09 0.97 1.27
C ARG A 177 -12.86 0.58 2.53
N ILE A 178 -13.24 1.55 3.37
CA ILE A 178 -14.05 1.34 4.57
C ILE A 178 -15.39 0.72 4.20
N LEU A 179 -16.08 1.28 3.22
CA LEU A 179 -17.38 0.80 2.74
C LEU A 179 -17.26 -0.62 2.14
N CYS A 180 -16.22 -0.91 1.36
CA CYS A 180 -15.94 -2.26 0.87
C CYS A 180 -15.75 -3.26 2.01
N ASN A 181 -15.00 -2.87 3.05
CA ASN A 181 -14.78 -3.72 4.23
C ASN A 181 -16.10 -4.07 4.95
N ARG A 182 -17.02 -3.11 5.02
CA ARG A 182 -18.37 -3.31 5.58
C ARG A 182 -19.36 -3.98 4.62
N SER A 183 -18.93 -4.32 3.39
CA SER A 183 -19.80 -4.83 2.32
C SER A 183 -20.89 -3.85 1.87
N GLU A 184 -20.70 -2.56 2.10
CA GLU A 184 -21.55 -1.46 1.65
C GLU A 184 -21.22 -1.09 0.20
N TYR A 185 -21.41 -2.06 -0.71
CA TYR A 185 -20.91 -2.00 -2.08
C TYR A 185 -21.56 -0.92 -2.95
N ASP A 186 -22.83 -0.55 -2.67
CA ASP A 186 -23.55 0.45 -3.46
C ASP A 186 -22.97 1.85 -3.25
N GLU A 187 -22.66 2.18 -2.01
CA GLU A 187 -22.05 3.44 -1.64
C GLU A 187 -20.58 3.51 -2.10
N ALA A 188 -19.85 2.42 -1.92
CA ALA A 188 -18.46 2.32 -2.39
C ALA A 188 -18.35 2.53 -3.92
N ALA A 189 -19.25 1.89 -4.69
CA ALA A 189 -19.27 2.03 -6.15
C ALA A 189 -19.52 3.48 -6.59
N LYS A 190 -20.47 4.20 -5.97
CA LYS A 190 -20.74 5.62 -6.28
C LYS A 190 -19.51 6.53 -6.06
N ILE A 191 -18.75 6.27 -4.98
CA ILE A 191 -17.53 7.03 -4.71
C ILE A 191 -16.49 6.72 -5.78
N LEU A 192 -16.28 5.45 -6.12
CA LEU A 192 -15.32 5.03 -7.14
C LEU A 192 -15.68 5.57 -8.53
N GLU A 193 -16.95 5.56 -8.91
CA GLU A 193 -17.45 6.17 -10.15
C GLU A 193 -17.12 7.67 -10.19
N THR A 194 -17.34 8.38 -9.07
CA THR A 194 -16.97 9.81 -8.95
C THR A 194 -15.46 10.02 -9.10
N LEU A 195 -14.63 9.14 -8.53
CA LEU A 195 -13.17 9.21 -8.64
C LEU A 195 -12.71 8.90 -10.07
N ILE A 196 -13.34 7.92 -10.74
CA ILE A 196 -13.08 7.56 -12.13
C ILE A 196 -13.47 8.70 -13.08
N ASP A 197 -14.60 9.36 -12.84
CA ASP A 197 -15.04 10.52 -13.65
C ASP A 197 -14.03 11.67 -13.56
N LYS A 198 -13.41 11.88 -12.39
CA LYS A 198 -12.35 12.88 -12.20
C LYS A 198 -11.02 12.49 -12.86
N ASN A 199 -10.63 11.23 -12.76
CA ASN A 199 -9.42 10.68 -13.38
C ASN A 199 -9.57 9.20 -13.75
N PRO A 200 -9.95 8.89 -15.02
CA PRO A 200 -10.17 7.51 -15.45
C PRO A 200 -8.88 6.69 -15.63
N PHE A 201 -7.69 7.31 -15.56
CA PHE A 201 -6.42 6.63 -15.79
C PHE A 201 -5.79 6.03 -14.53
N ILE A 202 -6.51 5.98 -13.42
CA ILE A 202 -6.05 5.32 -12.19
C ILE A 202 -6.61 3.89 -12.18
N TYR A 203 -5.80 2.92 -12.59
CA TYR A 203 -6.21 1.52 -12.72
C TYR A 203 -6.74 0.91 -11.42
N ARG A 204 -6.27 1.37 -10.25
CA ARG A 204 -6.71 0.89 -8.93
C ARG A 204 -8.20 1.13 -8.68
N TYR A 205 -8.77 2.22 -9.20
CA TYR A 205 -10.22 2.47 -9.05
C TYR A 205 -11.04 1.44 -9.82
N TRP A 206 -10.61 1.14 -11.04
CA TRP A 206 -11.24 0.11 -11.87
C TRP A 206 -11.11 -1.27 -11.23
N ASN A 207 -9.97 -1.60 -10.60
CA ASN A 207 -9.80 -2.84 -9.86
C ASN A 207 -10.82 -2.96 -8.74
N THR A 208 -10.92 -1.93 -7.88
CA THR A 208 -11.83 -1.96 -6.73
C THR A 208 -13.29 -2.03 -7.19
N LEU A 209 -13.67 -1.28 -8.23
CA LEU A 209 -15.01 -1.34 -8.80
C LEU A 209 -15.30 -2.72 -9.40
N GLY A 210 -14.34 -3.32 -10.09
CA GLY A 210 -14.42 -4.68 -10.62
C GLY A 210 -14.62 -5.74 -9.52
N LEU A 211 -13.91 -5.61 -8.39
CA LEU A 211 -14.11 -6.47 -7.23
C LEU A 211 -15.51 -6.32 -6.63
N ILE A 212 -16.06 -5.10 -6.56
CA ILE A 212 -17.43 -4.86 -6.11
C ILE A 212 -18.43 -5.57 -7.02
N HIS A 213 -18.29 -5.42 -8.34
CA HIS A 213 -19.17 -6.11 -9.31
C HIS A 213 -19.03 -7.62 -9.22
N MET A 214 -17.82 -8.14 -8.98
CA MET A 214 -17.60 -9.56 -8.75
C MET A 214 -18.34 -10.05 -7.49
N CYS A 215 -18.30 -9.30 -6.39
CA CYS A 215 -19.04 -9.64 -5.16
C CYS A 215 -20.56 -9.64 -5.35
N ARG A 216 -21.08 -8.85 -6.30
CA ARG A 216 -22.50 -8.81 -6.70
C ARG A 216 -22.86 -9.88 -7.73
N ASN A 217 -21.89 -10.67 -8.22
CA ASN A 217 -22.04 -11.57 -9.36
C ASN A 217 -22.44 -10.87 -10.68
N ASP A 218 -22.11 -9.60 -10.80
CA ASP A 218 -22.26 -8.83 -12.03
C ASP A 218 -20.98 -8.99 -12.87
N PHE A 219 -20.90 -10.14 -13.53
CA PHE A 219 -19.69 -10.55 -14.23
C PHE A 219 -19.42 -9.74 -15.50
N ASP A 220 -20.45 -9.14 -16.09
CA ASP A 220 -20.29 -8.29 -17.29
C ASP A 220 -19.60 -6.98 -16.90
N GLU A 221 -20.05 -6.29 -15.87
CA GLU A 221 -19.40 -5.06 -15.38
C GLU A 221 -18.05 -5.35 -14.72
N CYS A 222 -17.91 -6.49 -14.03
CA CYS A 222 -16.61 -6.91 -13.51
C CYS A 222 -15.58 -7.05 -14.65
N ARG A 223 -15.96 -7.65 -15.76
CA ARG A 223 -15.11 -7.77 -16.97
C ARG A 223 -14.76 -6.42 -17.55
N ASN A 224 -15.75 -5.55 -17.75
CA ASN A 224 -15.54 -4.20 -18.25
C ASN A 224 -14.50 -3.43 -17.40
N CYS A 225 -14.65 -3.43 -16.10
CA CYS A 225 -13.71 -2.79 -15.19
C CYS A 225 -12.30 -3.39 -15.29
N ALA A 226 -12.19 -4.73 -15.35
CA ALA A 226 -10.91 -5.41 -15.50
C ALA A 226 -10.21 -5.05 -16.81
N GLU A 227 -10.96 -4.98 -17.93
CA GLU A 227 -10.42 -4.60 -19.24
C GLU A 227 -9.92 -3.14 -19.25
N TYR A 228 -10.65 -2.20 -18.62
CA TYR A 228 -10.17 -0.81 -18.43
C TYR A 228 -8.90 -0.75 -17.58
N SER A 229 -8.88 -1.47 -16.48
CA SER A 229 -7.71 -1.52 -15.62
C SER A 229 -6.47 -2.06 -16.35
N LEU A 230 -6.63 -3.14 -17.13
CA LEU A 230 -5.55 -3.77 -17.89
C LEU A 230 -5.13 -2.95 -19.11
N ALA A 231 -6.01 -2.13 -19.66
CA ALA A 231 -5.64 -1.18 -20.72
C ALA A 231 -4.71 -0.08 -20.20
N ILE A 232 -4.84 0.30 -18.92
CA ILE A 232 -3.98 1.28 -18.25
C ILE A 232 -2.68 0.62 -17.78
N HIS A 233 -2.79 -0.56 -17.14
CA HIS A 233 -1.66 -1.29 -16.58
C HIS A 233 -1.75 -2.80 -16.94
N PRO A 234 -1.11 -3.25 -18.02
CA PRO A 234 -1.30 -4.60 -18.59
C PRO A 234 -0.89 -5.77 -17.70
N ASP A 235 0.03 -5.55 -16.76
CA ASP A 235 0.54 -6.57 -15.84
C ASP A 235 -0.04 -6.45 -14.43
N ASN A 236 -1.10 -5.65 -14.26
CA ASN A 236 -1.81 -5.50 -13.01
C ASN A 236 -2.50 -6.81 -12.60
N THR A 237 -2.03 -7.42 -11.54
CA THR A 237 -2.50 -8.72 -11.05
C THR A 237 -3.97 -8.71 -10.62
N ASP A 238 -4.45 -7.63 -9.99
CA ASP A 238 -5.85 -7.52 -9.57
C ASP A 238 -6.80 -7.46 -10.78
N GLY A 239 -6.42 -6.70 -11.83
CA GLY A 239 -7.16 -6.66 -13.08
C GLY A 239 -7.21 -8.02 -13.79
N ILE A 240 -6.07 -8.74 -13.85
CA ILE A 240 -6.00 -10.09 -14.42
C ILE A 240 -6.88 -11.04 -13.61
N TRP A 241 -6.86 -10.95 -12.28
CA TRP A 241 -7.69 -11.76 -11.39
C TRP A 241 -9.18 -11.49 -11.62
N CYS A 242 -9.61 -10.23 -11.64
CA CYS A 242 -11.00 -9.85 -11.90
C CYS A 242 -11.47 -10.35 -13.27
N LEU A 243 -10.64 -10.20 -14.32
CA LEU A 243 -10.96 -10.69 -15.66
C LEU A 243 -11.16 -12.21 -15.67
N ALA A 244 -10.24 -12.96 -15.07
CA ALA A 244 -10.35 -14.42 -15.01
C ALA A 244 -11.61 -14.87 -14.26
N LYS A 245 -11.93 -14.23 -13.12
CA LYS A 245 -13.13 -14.53 -12.32
C LYS A 245 -14.41 -14.16 -13.07
N ALA A 246 -14.44 -13.05 -13.81
CA ALA A 246 -15.56 -12.67 -14.65
C ALA A 246 -15.80 -13.71 -15.75
N MET A 247 -14.74 -14.17 -16.44
CA MET A 247 -14.82 -15.23 -17.44
C MET A 247 -15.36 -16.56 -16.86
N VAL A 248 -14.96 -16.93 -15.64
CA VAL A 248 -15.53 -18.11 -14.94
C VAL A 248 -17.04 -17.91 -14.74
N GLY A 249 -17.47 -16.75 -14.24
CA GLY A 249 -18.88 -16.44 -14.02
C GLY A 249 -19.71 -16.42 -15.30
N GLN A 250 -19.10 -16.07 -16.44
CA GLN A 250 -19.72 -16.08 -17.79
C GLN A 250 -19.65 -17.47 -18.46
N GLY A 251 -19.00 -18.48 -17.85
CA GLY A 251 -18.84 -19.81 -18.43
C GLY A 251 -17.73 -19.92 -19.49
N GLU A 252 -16.91 -18.90 -19.66
CA GLU A 252 -15.77 -18.87 -20.59
C GLU A 252 -14.54 -19.57 -19.99
N ILE A 253 -14.69 -20.83 -19.58
CA ILE A 253 -13.70 -21.56 -18.77
C ILE A 253 -12.32 -21.68 -19.43
N LYS A 254 -12.25 -21.84 -20.77
CA LYS A 254 -10.95 -21.89 -21.46
C LYS A 254 -10.21 -20.54 -21.43
N GLY A 255 -10.95 -19.43 -21.56
CA GLY A 255 -10.40 -18.07 -21.44
C GLY A 255 -9.92 -17.79 -20.01
N ALA A 256 -10.73 -18.17 -19.02
CA ALA A 256 -10.38 -18.04 -17.60
C ALA A 256 -9.10 -18.82 -17.26
N LEU A 257 -8.96 -20.06 -17.73
CA LEU A 257 -7.77 -20.88 -17.52
C LEU A 257 -6.51 -20.16 -18.04
N ALA A 258 -6.53 -19.71 -19.30
CA ALA A 258 -5.39 -19.00 -19.89
C ALA A 258 -5.05 -17.68 -19.13
N THR A 259 -6.08 -17.01 -18.60
CA THR A 259 -5.91 -15.77 -17.84
C THR A 259 -5.32 -16.03 -16.45
N PHE A 260 -5.71 -17.10 -15.75
CA PHE A 260 -5.07 -17.52 -14.49
C PHE A 260 -3.62 -18.03 -14.71
N GLU A 261 -3.34 -18.68 -15.83
CA GLU A 261 -1.96 -19.05 -16.19
C GLU A 261 -1.08 -17.80 -16.40
N LYS A 262 -1.62 -16.75 -17.05
CA LYS A 262 -0.94 -15.44 -17.15
C LYS A 262 -0.69 -14.83 -15.76
N PHE A 263 -1.66 -14.91 -14.85
CA PHE A 263 -1.51 -14.45 -13.47
C PHE A 263 -0.32 -15.14 -12.77
N LEU A 264 -0.20 -16.48 -12.89
CA LEU A 264 0.90 -17.23 -12.29
C LEU A 264 2.28 -16.94 -12.92
N GLN A 265 2.35 -16.42 -14.15
CA GLN A 265 3.62 -15.94 -14.72
C GLN A 265 4.15 -14.70 -13.97
N ILE A 266 3.25 -13.87 -13.45
CA ILE A 266 3.59 -12.64 -12.72
C ILE A 266 3.75 -12.95 -11.21
N MET A 267 2.84 -13.77 -10.68
CA MET A 267 2.79 -14.15 -9.25
C MET A 267 2.98 -15.67 -9.09
N PRO A 268 4.21 -16.18 -9.24
CA PRO A 268 4.51 -17.62 -9.07
C PRO A 268 4.16 -18.11 -7.65
N ASN A 269 3.73 -19.34 -7.53
CA ASN A 269 3.38 -19.98 -6.25
C ASN A 269 2.15 -19.39 -5.54
N CYS A 270 1.22 -18.78 -6.26
CA CYS A 270 -0.05 -18.34 -5.71
C CYS A 270 -1.03 -19.51 -5.58
N ALA A 271 -1.12 -20.14 -4.41
CA ALA A 271 -1.99 -21.31 -4.16
C ALA A 271 -3.46 -21.05 -4.54
N LYS A 272 -3.94 -19.81 -4.38
CA LYS A 272 -5.29 -19.40 -4.75
C LYS A 272 -5.51 -19.49 -6.27
N ALA A 273 -4.53 -19.07 -7.06
CA ALA A 273 -4.62 -19.16 -8.52
C ALA A 273 -4.49 -20.61 -9.01
N GLU A 274 -3.63 -21.41 -8.38
CA GLU A 274 -3.52 -22.84 -8.69
C GLU A 274 -4.83 -23.60 -8.42
N LEU A 275 -5.53 -23.25 -7.34
CA LEU A 275 -6.85 -23.81 -7.02
C LEU A 275 -7.90 -23.44 -8.09
N GLU A 276 -7.92 -22.20 -8.55
CA GLU A 276 -8.84 -21.75 -9.60
C GLU A 276 -8.53 -22.46 -10.95
N ILE A 277 -7.26 -22.63 -11.29
CA ILE A 277 -6.84 -23.42 -12.47
C ILE A 277 -7.35 -24.86 -12.36
N GLY A 278 -7.14 -25.50 -11.20
CA GLY A 278 -7.65 -26.84 -10.96
C GLY A 278 -9.17 -26.94 -11.13
N SER A 279 -9.90 -25.93 -10.63
CA SER A 279 -11.35 -25.82 -10.79
C SER A 279 -11.78 -25.65 -12.26
N CYS A 280 -11.04 -24.84 -13.03
CA CYS A 280 -11.29 -24.68 -14.48
C CYS A 280 -11.05 -26.00 -15.23
N LEU A 281 -9.98 -26.72 -14.93
CA LEU A 281 -9.67 -28.00 -15.57
C LEU A 281 -10.77 -29.04 -15.33
N VAL A 282 -11.25 -29.16 -14.09
CA VAL A 282 -12.37 -30.06 -13.74
C VAL A 282 -13.65 -29.73 -14.51
N GLN A 283 -13.87 -28.47 -14.85
CA GLN A 283 -15.06 -28.05 -15.62
C GLN A 283 -14.91 -28.31 -17.13
N LEU A 284 -13.70 -28.51 -17.63
CA LEU A 284 -13.42 -28.77 -19.05
C LEU A 284 -13.38 -30.24 -19.40
N ASP A 285 -13.26 -31.12 -18.40
CA ASP A 285 -13.32 -32.58 -18.52
C ASP A 285 -14.78 -33.08 -18.56
#